data_57a11d0ce04f19d9e4549d48b3bb07e8
#
_entry.id   57a11d0ce04f19d9e4549d48b3bb07e8
#
_cell.length_a   1.000
_cell.length_b   1.000
_cell.length_c   1.000
_cell.angle_alpha   90.00
_cell.angle_beta   90.00
_cell.angle_gamma   90.00
#
_symmetry.space_group_name_H-M   'P 1'
#
loop_
_entity.id
_entity.type
_entity.pdbx_description
1 polymer ?
#
loop_
_entity_poly.entity_id
_entity_poly.type
_entity_poly.pdbx_seq_one_letter_code
_entity_poly.pdbx_strand_id
1 'polypeptide(L)'
;MIWGENGSGKTSVLEAIHLLTYGKSFKTHKQAQLIKEDKKTSLLKAVFSKKKVKNIISAQVEKTSSKIKVNGKQILNRKELIGQNNVVVLSPEEQPITKGAPLQRRQFIDKMFSVSNKKYINSLQEYNRALKQRNAALQNIRDDKTKKNQLSPWDNLLSEKAEKLWGERFEHLLMFNNLFLSTVDQYDRTLDIKTSSTTEPKNKEEILENLKKRENKDIARGRTSYGPHKDDITFFWNGKTLREYGSQGEHKLTLFLLKVTEMLFLKKHTGVYPILLLDDLFAKLDLERSKKIVAMLSLFRDEESKKTQTIITTTDILNVENSGLLKKYSNSKTIRLQR
;
A
#
# COMPACT_ATOMS: atom_id res chain seq x y z
N MET A 1 -6.79 -21.23 -4.94
CA MET A 1 -6.80 -20.54 -6.24
C MET A 1 -8.24 -20.34 -6.70
N ILE A 2 -8.55 -19.22 -7.30
CA ILE A 2 -9.85 -18.89 -7.89
C ILE A 2 -9.64 -18.64 -9.39
N TRP A 3 -10.36 -19.36 -10.22
CA TRP A 3 -10.21 -19.25 -11.68
C TRP A 3 -11.57 -19.19 -12.39
N GLY A 4 -11.59 -18.69 -13.61
CA GLY A 4 -12.80 -18.53 -14.43
C GLY A 4 -12.60 -17.49 -15.52
N GLU A 5 -13.62 -17.28 -16.32
CA GLU A 5 -13.62 -16.30 -17.42
C GLU A 5 -13.50 -14.85 -16.96
N ASN A 6 -13.16 -13.95 -17.87
CA ASN A 6 -13.19 -12.52 -17.59
C ASN A 6 -14.62 -12.08 -17.20
N GLY A 7 -14.70 -11.26 -16.17
CA GLY A 7 -15.99 -10.79 -15.63
C GLY A 7 -16.70 -11.75 -14.67
N SER A 8 -16.14 -12.94 -14.35
CA SER A 8 -16.74 -13.89 -13.39
C SER A 8 -16.65 -13.47 -11.91
N GLY A 9 -16.09 -12.31 -11.60
CA GLY A 9 -16.02 -11.80 -10.22
C GLY A 9 -14.77 -12.20 -9.43
N LYS A 10 -13.72 -12.77 -10.06
CA LYS A 10 -12.47 -13.18 -9.38
C LYS A 10 -11.83 -12.06 -8.57
N THR A 11 -11.58 -10.93 -9.20
CA THR A 11 -11.03 -9.73 -8.55
C THR A 11 -11.94 -9.21 -7.45
N SER A 12 -13.26 -9.32 -7.59
CA SER A 12 -14.23 -8.87 -6.58
C SER A 12 -14.11 -9.64 -5.27
N VAL A 13 -13.71 -10.93 -5.31
CA VAL A 13 -13.43 -11.70 -4.09
C VAL A 13 -12.20 -11.13 -3.37
N LEU A 14 -11.11 -10.84 -4.08
CA LEU A 14 -9.92 -10.22 -3.49
C LEU A 14 -10.23 -8.82 -2.95
N GLU A 15 -11.03 -8.06 -3.69
CA GLU A 15 -11.49 -6.73 -3.30
C GLU A 15 -12.32 -6.75 -2.01
N ALA A 16 -13.20 -7.74 -1.85
CA ALA A 16 -13.98 -7.94 -0.63
C ALA A 16 -13.07 -8.22 0.58
N ILE A 17 -12.05 -9.07 0.45
CA ILE A 17 -11.09 -9.35 1.52
C ILE A 17 -10.32 -8.08 1.89
N HIS A 18 -9.84 -7.32 0.92
CA HIS A 18 -9.14 -6.06 1.16
C HIS A 18 -10.03 -5.01 1.85
N LEU A 19 -11.30 -4.92 1.42
CA LEU A 19 -12.26 -4.00 2.03
C LEU A 19 -12.54 -4.35 3.49
N LEU A 20 -12.72 -5.63 3.81
CA LEU A 20 -12.90 -6.09 5.18
C LEU A 20 -11.66 -5.86 6.05
N THR A 21 -10.46 -5.82 5.45
CA THR A 21 -9.20 -5.58 6.17
C THR A 21 -8.92 -4.10 6.40
N TYR A 22 -9.13 -3.24 5.40
CA TYR A 22 -8.71 -1.83 5.44
C TYR A 22 -9.86 -0.82 5.33
N GLY A 23 -11.10 -1.30 5.22
CA GLY A 23 -12.29 -0.45 5.09
C GLY A 23 -12.40 0.27 3.74
N LYS A 24 -11.63 -0.14 2.71
CA LYS A 24 -11.65 0.45 1.37
C LYS A 24 -11.30 -0.59 0.31
N SER A 25 -11.79 -0.39 -0.90
CA SER A 25 -11.34 -1.14 -2.08
C SER A 25 -9.90 -0.77 -2.45
N PHE A 26 -9.17 -1.70 -3.10
CA PHE A 26 -7.88 -1.38 -3.74
C PHE A 26 -8.07 -0.95 -5.21
N LYS A 27 -9.23 -1.24 -5.80
CA LYS A 27 -9.52 -1.01 -7.22
C LYS A 27 -10.24 0.32 -7.45
N THR A 28 -11.21 0.66 -6.60
CA THR A 28 -12.05 1.84 -6.79
C THR A 28 -12.27 2.66 -5.52
N HIS A 29 -12.42 3.97 -5.69
CA HIS A 29 -12.88 4.86 -4.63
C HIS A 29 -14.40 5.07 -4.65
N LYS A 30 -15.10 4.64 -5.71
CA LYS A 30 -16.54 4.81 -5.88
C LYS A 30 -17.28 3.62 -5.27
N GLN A 31 -17.91 3.81 -4.12
CA GLN A 31 -18.62 2.74 -3.39
C GLN A 31 -19.76 2.11 -4.23
N ALA A 32 -20.40 2.89 -5.07
CA ALA A 32 -21.44 2.38 -5.97
C ALA A 32 -20.97 1.22 -6.87
N GLN A 33 -19.68 1.19 -7.24
CA GLN A 33 -19.10 0.11 -8.07
C GLN A 33 -18.88 -1.21 -7.30
N LEU A 34 -19.02 -1.19 -5.97
CA LEU A 34 -18.93 -2.38 -5.11
C LEU A 34 -20.27 -3.06 -4.92
N ILE A 35 -21.33 -2.51 -5.52
CA ILE A 35 -22.69 -2.98 -5.39
C ILE A 35 -23.12 -3.54 -6.75
N LYS A 36 -23.70 -4.77 -6.74
CA LYS A 36 -24.24 -5.37 -7.96
C LYS A 36 -25.32 -4.46 -8.56
N GLU A 37 -25.34 -4.37 -9.88
CA GLU A 37 -26.40 -3.71 -10.64
C GLU A 37 -27.77 -4.20 -10.10
N ASP A 38 -28.76 -3.38 -10.04
CA ASP A 38 -30.10 -3.64 -9.47
C ASP A 38 -30.16 -3.88 -7.95
N LYS A 39 -29.05 -3.79 -7.21
CA LYS A 39 -29.06 -3.87 -5.74
C LYS A 39 -28.78 -2.51 -5.11
N LYS A 40 -29.31 -2.31 -3.89
CA LYS A 40 -29.08 -1.09 -3.11
C LYS A 40 -27.85 -1.17 -2.22
N THR A 41 -27.50 -2.39 -1.83
CA THR A 41 -26.40 -2.64 -0.86
C THR A 41 -25.62 -3.88 -1.23
N SER A 42 -24.35 -3.91 -0.77
CA SER A 42 -23.51 -5.11 -0.79
C SER A 42 -23.17 -5.49 0.66
N LEU A 43 -23.31 -6.78 0.98
CA LEU A 43 -23.00 -7.32 2.32
C LEU A 43 -21.79 -8.24 2.21
N LEU A 44 -20.79 -7.98 3.04
CA LEU A 44 -19.56 -8.76 3.11
C LEU A 44 -19.36 -9.26 4.53
N LYS A 45 -18.89 -10.51 4.67
CA LYS A 45 -18.53 -11.09 5.97
C LYS A 45 -17.36 -12.05 5.80
N ALA A 46 -16.35 -11.93 6.68
CA ALA A 46 -15.25 -12.88 6.75
C ALA A 46 -14.88 -13.18 8.20
N VAL A 47 -14.27 -14.35 8.39
CA VAL A 47 -13.63 -14.75 9.65
C VAL A 47 -12.14 -14.78 9.42
N PHE A 48 -11.41 -13.93 10.12
CA PHE A 48 -9.96 -13.92 10.13
C PHE A 48 -9.45 -14.65 11.37
N SER A 49 -8.52 -15.57 11.19
CA SER A 49 -7.90 -16.31 12.28
C SER A 49 -6.41 -15.94 12.39
N LYS A 50 -5.98 -15.50 13.58
CA LYS A 50 -4.59 -15.16 13.88
C LYS A 50 -4.22 -15.70 15.24
N LYS A 51 -3.18 -16.59 15.34
CA LYS A 51 -2.74 -17.18 16.60
C LYS A 51 -3.90 -17.72 17.47
N LYS A 52 -4.80 -18.53 16.85
CA LYS A 52 -6.02 -19.11 17.47
C LYS A 52 -7.14 -18.11 17.82
N VAL A 53 -6.92 -16.81 17.69
CA VAL A 53 -7.99 -15.79 17.87
C VAL A 53 -8.75 -15.61 16.55
N LYS A 54 -10.08 -15.68 16.63
CA LYS A 54 -10.98 -15.47 15.48
C LYS A 54 -11.60 -14.08 15.57
N ASN A 55 -11.50 -13.30 14.50
CA ASN A 55 -12.17 -12.03 14.35
C ASN A 55 -13.19 -12.12 13.21
N ILE A 56 -14.44 -11.81 13.52
CA ILE A 56 -15.52 -11.73 12.53
C ILE A 56 -15.62 -10.28 12.09
N ILE A 57 -15.36 -10.02 10.81
CA ILE A 57 -15.50 -8.69 10.23
C ILE A 57 -16.61 -8.73 9.20
N SER A 58 -17.54 -7.78 9.30
CA SER A 58 -18.63 -7.62 8.34
C SER A 58 -18.71 -6.16 7.88
N ALA A 59 -19.08 -5.97 6.63
CA ALA A 59 -19.29 -4.65 6.04
C ALA A 59 -20.62 -4.64 5.27
N GLN A 60 -21.38 -3.58 5.47
CA GLN A 60 -22.50 -3.20 4.63
C GLN A 60 -22.06 -1.97 3.83
N VAL A 61 -22.07 -2.09 2.52
CA VAL A 61 -21.67 -1.03 1.59
C VAL A 61 -22.91 -0.49 0.90
N GLU A 62 -23.12 0.80 0.98
CA GLU A 62 -24.15 1.58 0.30
C GLU A 62 -23.51 2.53 -0.73
N LYS A 63 -24.27 3.16 -1.61
CA LYS A 63 -23.72 4.02 -2.69
C LYS A 63 -22.82 5.13 -2.17
N THR A 64 -23.09 5.69 -1.00
CA THR A 64 -22.37 6.84 -0.41
C THR A 64 -21.74 6.57 0.95
N SER A 65 -22.06 5.44 1.57
CA SER A 65 -21.59 5.11 2.92
C SER A 65 -21.22 3.63 3.07
N SER A 66 -20.45 3.33 4.11
CA SER A 66 -20.19 1.94 4.51
C SER A 66 -20.20 1.82 6.03
N LYS A 67 -20.86 0.78 6.54
CA LYS A 67 -20.87 0.42 7.96
C LYS A 67 -20.07 -0.86 8.14
N ILE A 68 -19.05 -0.82 9.00
CA ILE A 68 -18.19 -1.97 9.26
C ILE A 68 -18.33 -2.36 10.72
N LYS A 69 -18.43 -3.67 10.98
CA LYS A 69 -18.49 -4.23 12.33
C LYS A 69 -17.34 -5.23 12.54
N VAL A 70 -16.75 -5.18 13.72
CA VAL A 70 -15.76 -6.16 14.19
C VAL A 70 -16.34 -6.88 15.39
N ASN A 71 -16.48 -8.19 15.31
CA ASN A 71 -17.12 -9.03 16.35
C ASN A 71 -18.49 -8.50 16.80
N GLY A 72 -19.29 -8.03 15.83
CA GLY A 72 -20.63 -7.46 16.07
C GLY A 72 -20.67 -5.98 16.45
N LYS A 73 -19.55 -5.39 16.92
CA LYS A 73 -19.48 -3.97 17.31
C LYS A 73 -19.12 -3.12 16.09
N GLN A 74 -19.91 -2.06 15.86
CA GLN A 74 -19.63 -1.10 14.78
C GLN A 74 -18.40 -0.28 15.12
N ILE A 75 -17.48 -0.15 14.14
CA ILE A 75 -16.32 0.75 14.24
C ILE A 75 -16.70 2.15 13.74
N LEU A 76 -16.16 3.15 14.40
CA LEU A 76 -16.39 4.56 14.03
C LEU A 76 -15.31 5.07 13.07
N ASN A 77 -14.11 4.48 13.13
CA ASN A 77 -12.97 4.91 12.34
C ASN A 77 -12.26 3.71 11.72
N ARG A 78 -11.95 3.80 10.43
CA ARG A 78 -11.17 2.77 9.70
C ARG A 78 -9.80 2.47 10.33
N LYS A 79 -9.26 3.41 11.11
CA LYS A 79 -8.03 3.23 11.88
C LYS A 79 -8.09 2.04 12.83
N GLU A 80 -9.29 1.70 13.31
CA GLU A 80 -9.52 0.55 14.19
C GLU A 80 -9.29 -0.80 13.49
N LEU A 81 -9.37 -0.85 12.15
CA LEU A 81 -9.05 -2.05 11.36
C LEU A 81 -7.55 -2.23 11.15
N ILE A 82 -6.79 -1.12 11.13
CA ILE A 82 -5.37 -1.15 10.77
C ILE A 82 -4.59 -1.99 11.81
N GLY A 83 -3.83 -2.99 11.32
CA GLY A 83 -3.01 -3.87 12.15
C GLY A 83 -3.75 -5.04 12.80
N GLN A 84 -5.10 -5.13 12.71
CA GLN A 84 -5.83 -6.30 13.17
C GLN A 84 -5.53 -7.52 12.28
N ASN A 85 -5.72 -7.33 10.98
CA ASN A 85 -5.39 -8.32 9.95
C ASN A 85 -4.55 -7.64 8.88
N ASN A 86 -3.55 -8.31 8.38
CA ASN A 86 -2.66 -7.75 7.37
C ASN A 86 -2.87 -8.48 6.05
N VAL A 87 -3.03 -7.70 4.98
CA VAL A 87 -3.21 -8.20 3.63
C VAL A 87 -2.28 -7.42 2.70
N VAL A 88 -1.53 -8.13 1.88
CA VAL A 88 -0.75 -7.55 0.79
C VAL A 88 -1.42 -7.92 -0.53
N VAL A 89 -1.64 -6.94 -1.37
CA VAL A 89 -2.23 -7.14 -2.70
C VAL A 89 -1.17 -6.93 -3.76
N LEU A 90 -1.17 -7.77 -4.77
CA LEU A 90 -0.47 -7.56 -6.02
C LEU A 90 -1.49 -7.68 -7.15
N SER A 91 -1.81 -6.57 -7.76
CA SER A 91 -2.81 -6.47 -8.84
C SER A 91 -2.33 -5.48 -9.91
N PRO A 92 -2.93 -5.51 -11.11
CA PRO A 92 -2.63 -4.54 -12.17
C PRO A 92 -2.84 -3.08 -11.73
N GLU A 93 -3.79 -2.81 -10.83
CA GLU A 93 -4.08 -1.48 -10.30
C GLU A 93 -2.94 -0.88 -9.47
N GLU A 94 -1.98 -1.69 -9.03
CA GLU A 94 -0.82 -1.22 -8.26
C GLU A 94 0.41 -0.87 -9.15
N GLN A 95 0.33 -1.08 -10.45
CA GLN A 95 1.39 -0.66 -11.39
C GLN A 95 1.77 0.84 -11.26
N PRO A 96 0.88 1.76 -10.88
CA PRO A 96 1.27 3.15 -10.64
C PRO A 96 2.35 3.32 -9.55
N ILE A 97 2.61 2.34 -8.69
CA ILE A 97 3.72 2.39 -7.74
C ILE A 97 5.06 2.51 -8.48
N THR A 98 5.24 1.80 -9.58
CA THR A 98 6.49 1.83 -10.37
C THR A 98 6.42 2.79 -11.56
N LYS A 99 5.24 3.02 -12.14
CA LYS A 99 5.05 3.83 -13.36
C LYS A 99 4.52 5.24 -13.10
N GLY A 100 3.81 5.43 -11.99
CA GLY A 100 3.05 6.63 -11.72
C GLY A 100 3.86 7.79 -11.12
N ALA A 101 3.14 8.80 -10.65
CA ALA A 101 3.70 9.99 -10.03
C ALA A 101 4.21 9.68 -8.59
N PRO A 102 5.02 10.57 -7.99
CA PRO A 102 5.52 10.43 -6.62
C PRO A 102 4.44 10.14 -5.57
N LEU A 103 3.22 10.60 -5.80
CA LEU A 103 2.09 10.39 -4.89
C LEU A 103 1.80 8.91 -4.64
N GLN A 104 1.81 8.07 -5.68
CA GLN A 104 1.53 6.63 -5.56
C GLN A 104 2.61 5.93 -4.74
N ARG A 105 3.86 6.30 -4.93
CA ARG A 105 4.99 5.76 -4.16
C ARG A 105 4.93 6.14 -2.69
N ARG A 106 4.63 7.41 -2.38
CA ARG A 106 4.39 7.84 -0.99
C ARG A 106 3.22 7.10 -0.36
N GLN A 107 2.10 6.98 -1.08
CA GLN A 107 0.93 6.25 -0.58
C GLN A 107 1.23 4.78 -0.27
N PHE A 108 2.07 4.14 -1.08
CA PHE A 108 2.51 2.77 -0.85
C PHE A 108 3.30 2.66 0.45
N ILE A 109 4.35 3.46 0.64
CA ILE A 109 5.17 3.41 1.85
C ILE A 109 4.41 3.88 3.09
N ASP A 110 3.64 4.95 3.00
CA ASP A 110 2.86 5.47 4.12
C ASP A 110 1.80 4.46 4.58
N LYS A 111 1.18 3.72 3.65
CA LYS A 111 0.26 2.61 3.97
C LYS A 111 1.01 1.51 4.72
N MET A 112 2.13 1.04 4.19
CA MET A 112 2.93 -0.04 4.79
C MET A 112 3.43 0.33 6.19
N PHE A 113 3.99 1.52 6.37
CA PHE A 113 4.49 2.00 7.66
C PHE A 113 3.34 2.23 8.66
N SER A 114 2.20 2.74 8.21
CA SER A 114 1.00 2.90 9.04
C SER A 114 0.43 1.58 9.55
N VAL A 115 0.49 0.51 8.73
CA VAL A 115 0.03 -0.82 9.13
C VAL A 115 0.98 -1.45 10.14
N SER A 116 2.28 -1.20 10.01
CA SER A 116 3.32 -1.75 10.87
C SER A 116 3.46 -1.01 12.20
N ASN A 117 3.18 0.30 12.25
CA ASN A 117 3.47 1.15 13.39
C ASN A 117 2.36 2.17 13.67
N LYS A 118 1.69 2.03 14.85
CA LYS A 118 0.64 2.96 15.29
C LYS A 118 1.16 4.38 15.54
N LYS A 119 2.44 4.54 15.91
CA LYS A 119 3.05 5.86 16.11
C LYS A 119 3.15 6.58 14.76
N TYR A 120 3.63 5.89 13.72
CA TYR A 120 3.75 6.44 12.37
C TYR A 120 2.41 6.95 11.80
N ILE A 121 1.32 6.17 11.92
CA ILE A 121 0.01 6.62 11.41
C ILE A 121 -0.49 7.87 12.15
N ASN A 122 -0.17 8.01 13.46
CA ASN A 122 -0.52 9.21 14.21
C ASN A 122 0.26 10.42 13.70
N SER A 123 1.59 10.29 13.56
CA SER A 123 2.46 11.35 13.03
C SER A 123 2.06 11.79 11.62
N LEU A 124 1.75 10.83 10.75
CA LEU A 124 1.26 11.11 9.39
C LEU A 124 -0.07 11.89 9.40
N GLN A 125 -1.01 11.53 10.30
CA GLN A 125 -2.28 12.22 10.41
C GLN A 125 -2.14 13.63 10.99
N GLU A 126 -1.30 13.81 12.02
CA GLU A 126 -0.99 15.11 12.61
C GLU A 126 -0.38 16.04 11.56
N TYR A 127 0.62 15.54 10.82
CA TYR A 127 1.24 16.29 9.74
C TYR A 127 0.24 16.69 8.64
N ASN A 128 -0.57 15.75 8.16
CA ASN A 128 -1.57 16.03 7.12
C ASN A 128 -2.63 17.03 7.58
N ARG A 129 -2.99 17.03 8.87
CA ARG A 129 -3.91 18.01 9.45
C ARG A 129 -3.25 19.42 9.49
N ALA A 130 -2.01 19.51 9.97
CA ALA A 130 -1.25 20.76 9.97
C ALA A 130 -1.05 21.32 8.56
N LEU A 131 -0.72 20.46 7.60
CA LEU A 131 -0.59 20.81 6.18
C LEU A 131 -1.90 21.37 5.60
N LYS A 132 -3.03 20.76 5.91
CA LYS A 132 -4.35 21.23 5.46
C LYS A 132 -4.66 22.61 6.04
N GLN A 133 -4.35 22.85 7.32
CA GLN A 133 -4.55 24.13 7.99
C GLN A 133 -3.66 25.22 7.40
N ARG A 134 -2.36 24.95 7.20
CA ARG A 134 -1.46 25.90 6.54
C ARG A 134 -1.91 26.22 5.12
N ASN A 135 -2.33 25.23 4.35
CA ASN A 135 -2.82 25.47 2.98
C ASN A 135 -4.09 26.33 2.97
N ALA A 136 -5.00 26.14 3.93
CA ALA A 136 -6.17 27.00 4.07
C ALA A 136 -5.77 28.45 4.43
N ALA A 137 -4.80 28.65 5.33
CA ALA A 137 -4.26 29.98 5.64
C ALA A 137 -3.63 30.64 4.41
N LEU A 138 -2.82 29.91 3.63
CA LEU A 138 -2.23 30.40 2.38
C LEU A 138 -3.28 30.85 1.36
N GLN A 139 -4.38 30.09 1.21
CA GLN A 139 -5.49 30.47 0.33
C GLN A 139 -6.18 31.74 0.83
N ASN A 140 -6.47 31.85 2.12
CA ASN A 140 -7.09 33.04 2.70
C ASN A 140 -6.21 34.29 2.53
N ILE A 141 -4.89 34.17 2.67
CA ILE A 141 -3.95 35.28 2.42
C ILE A 141 -3.94 35.66 0.95
N ARG A 142 -3.85 34.68 0.04
CA ARG A 142 -3.90 34.92 -1.41
C ARG A 142 -5.17 35.65 -1.83
N ASP A 143 -6.29 35.29 -1.21
CA ASP A 143 -7.61 35.87 -1.50
C ASP A 143 -7.91 37.14 -0.69
N ASP A 144 -6.88 37.77 -0.08
CA ASP A 144 -6.91 39.01 0.76
C ASP A 144 -7.90 38.97 1.94
N LYS A 145 -8.28 37.74 2.40
CA LYS A 145 -9.18 37.56 3.55
C LYS A 145 -8.46 37.68 4.90
N THR A 146 -7.15 37.44 4.91
CA THR A 146 -6.32 37.54 6.13
C THR A 146 -4.94 38.08 5.82
N LYS A 147 -4.29 38.63 6.88
CA LYS A 147 -2.94 39.20 6.78
C LYS A 147 -1.86 38.10 6.80
N LYS A 148 -0.74 38.36 6.13
CA LYS A 148 0.41 37.47 5.99
C LYS A 148 1.01 37.03 7.35
N ASN A 149 1.00 37.89 8.36
CA ASN A 149 1.52 37.59 9.70
C ASN A 149 0.76 36.45 10.42
N GLN A 150 -0.45 36.08 9.95
CA GLN A 150 -1.22 34.96 10.49
C GLN A 150 -0.73 33.59 10.02
N LEU A 151 0.29 33.53 9.16
CA LEU A 151 0.86 32.25 8.70
C LEU A 151 1.82 31.64 9.72
N SER A 152 2.51 32.45 10.52
CA SER A 152 3.56 32.01 11.44
C SER A 152 3.16 30.88 12.41
N PRO A 153 1.97 30.87 13.05
CA PRO A 153 1.56 29.74 13.90
C PRO A 153 1.46 28.41 13.14
N TRP A 154 1.00 28.47 11.88
CA TRP A 154 0.88 27.28 11.01
C TRP A 154 2.23 26.79 10.51
N ASP A 155 3.18 27.70 10.26
CA ASP A 155 4.56 27.35 9.91
C ASP A 155 5.23 26.62 11.06
N ASN A 156 5.10 27.10 12.30
CA ASN A 156 5.63 26.46 13.49
C ASN A 156 5.02 25.09 13.75
N LEU A 157 3.69 24.95 13.62
CA LEU A 157 3.02 23.67 13.80
C LEU A 157 3.43 22.67 12.73
N LEU A 158 3.48 23.11 11.46
CA LEU A 158 3.84 22.24 10.35
C LEU A 158 5.29 21.78 10.44
N SER A 159 6.23 22.66 10.82
CA SER A 159 7.66 22.32 10.96
C SER A 159 7.86 21.25 12.04
N GLU A 160 7.22 21.39 13.22
CA GLU A 160 7.27 20.39 14.30
C GLU A 160 6.74 19.01 13.82
N LYS A 161 5.60 19.01 13.13
CA LYS A 161 5.00 17.74 12.65
C LYS A 161 5.78 17.13 11.47
N ALA A 162 6.42 17.97 10.66
CA ALA A 162 7.28 17.52 9.55
C ALA A 162 8.56 16.86 10.06
N GLU A 163 9.26 17.48 11.04
CA GLU A 163 10.45 16.92 11.67
C GLU A 163 10.20 15.52 12.19
N LYS A 164 9.13 15.35 12.98
CA LYS A 164 8.74 14.06 13.54
C LYS A 164 8.46 13.02 12.46
N LEU A 165 7.67 13.38 11.43
CA LEU A 165 7.31 12.47 10.36
C LEU A 165 8.51 12.09 9.49
N TRP A 166 9.41 13.03 9.18
CA TRP A 166 10.63 12.76 8.41
C TRP A 166 11.56 11.81 9.16
N GLY A 167 11.78 12.01 10.46
CA GLY A 167 12.60 11.13 11.28
C GLY A 167 12.06 9.68 11.27
N GLU A 168 10.76 9.51 11.59
CA GLU A 168 10.13 8.20 11.59
C GLU A 168 10.12 7.55 10.20
N ARG A 169 9.87 8.32 9.11
CA ARG A 169 9.87 7.82 7.74
C ARG A 169 11.26 7.36 7.31
N PHE A 170 12.28 8.12 7.66
CA PHE A 170 13.68 7.80 7.33
C PHE A 170 14.12 6.46 7.94
N GLU A 171 13.87 6.26 9.24
CA GLU A 171 14.18 4.98 9.92
C GLU A 171 13.50 3.80 9.25
N HIS A 172 12.21 3.93 8.91
CA HIS A 172 11.47 2.87 8.24
C HIS A 172 11.96 2.63 6.81
N LEU A 173 12.36 3.68 6.08
CA LEU A 173 12.92 3.56 4.73
C LEU A 173 14.28 2.87 4.73
N LEU A 174 15.16 3.12 5.70
CA LEU A 174 16.44 2.39 5.84
C LEU A 174 16.18 0.89 5.99
N MET A 175 15.26 0.51 6.86
CA MET A 175 14.89 -0.90 7.04
C MET A 175 14.27 -1.49 5.77
N PHE A 176 13.37 -0.75 5.11
CA PHE A 176 12.73 -1.17 3.88
C PHE A 176 13.76 -1.39 2.76
N ASN A 177 14.71 -0.47 2.58
CA ASN A 177 15.76 -0.59 1.56
C ASN A 177 16.63 -1.83 1.78
N ASN A 178 17.05 -2.09 3.02
CA ASN A 178 17.85 -3.28 3.33
C ASN A 178 17.07 -4.58 3.02
N LEU A 179 15.78 -4.63 3.37
CA LEU A 179 14.92 -5.76 3.02
C LEU A 179 14.70 -5.88 1.51
N PHE A 180 14.57 -4.77 0.81
CA PHE A 180 14.37 -4.76 -0.64
C PHE A 180 15.60 -5.30 -1.37
N LEU A 181 16.80 -4.83 -1.02
CA LEU A 181 18.04 -5.34 -1.59
C LEU A 181 18.23 -6.84 -1.33
N SER A 182 17.99 -7.27 -0.09
CA SER A 182 18.01 -8.71 0.25
C SER A 182 16.98 -9.51 -0.54
N THR A 183 15.80 -8.94 -0.80
CA THR A 183 14.75 -9.57 -1.60
C THR A 183 15.16 -9.71 -3.07
N VAL A 184 15.82 -8.70 -3.63
CA VAL A 184 16.36 -8.74 -5.00
C VAL A 184 17.42 -9.83 -5.10
N ASP A 185 18.40 -9.85 -4.20
CA ASP A 185 19.47 -10.85 -4.18
C ASP A 185 18.95 -12.29 -4.04
N GLN A 186 17.92 -12.48 -3.22
CA GLN A 186 17.28 -13.78 -3.04
C GLN A 186 16.54 -14.25 -4.28
N TYR A 187 15.97 -13.33 -5.05
CA TYR A 187 15.31 -13.64 -6.32
C TYR A 187 16.33 -13.96 -7.42
N ASP A 188 17.30 -13.10 -7.62
CA ASP A 188 18.37 -13.26 -8.61
C ASP A 188 19.51 -12.26 -8.35
N ARG A 189 20.69 -12.75 -7.99
CA ARG A 189 21.87 -11.94 -7.67
C ARG A 189 22.44 -11.17 -8.86
N THR A 190 22.04 -11.49 -10.07
CA THR A 190 22.49 -10.78 -11.28
C THR A 190 21.72 -9.50 -11.56
N LEU A 191 20.61 -9.27 -10.83
CA LEU A 191 19.77 -8.10 -11.00
C LEU A 191 20.34 -6.89 -10.24
N ASP A 192 20.50 -5.79 -10.92
CA ASP A 192 20.82 -4.50 -10.30
C ASP A 192 19.55 -3.64 -10.20
N ILE A 193 18.76 -3.86 -9.13
CA ILE A 193 17.56 -3.08 -8.83
C ILE A 193 17.78 -2.35 -7.51
N LYS A 194 17.72 -1.02 -7.53
CA LYS A 194 17.98 -0.15 -6.38
C LYS A 194 16.85 0.84 -6.16
N THR A 195 16.81 1.39 -4.96
CA THR A 195 15.92 2.51 -4.62
C THR A 195 16.73 3.69 -4.11
N SER A 196 16.24 4.89 -4.37
CA SER A 196 16.74 6.13 -3.78
C SER A 196 15.55 6.92 -3.24
N SER A 197 15.75 7.63 -2.15
CA SER A 197 14.70 8.47 -1.55
C SER A 197 15.22 9.89 -1.32
N THR A 198 14.36 10.87 -1.50
CA THR A 198 14.61 12.27 -1.11
C THR A 198 14.29 12.53 0.36
N THR A 199 13.82 11.51 1.08
CA THR A 199 13.53 11.62 2.52
C THR A 199 14.83 11.68 3.32
N GLU A 200 15.03 12.78 4.02
CA GLU A 200 16.16 13.01 4.92
C GLU A 200 15.64 13.59 6.23
N PRO A 201 16.20 13.22 7.39
CA PRO A 201 15.88 13.88 8.66
C PRO A 201 16.26 15.35 8.60
N LYS A 202 15.38 16.20 9.08
CA LYS A 202 15.58 17.66 9.16
C LYS A 202 15.07 18.15 10.49
N ASN A 203 15.78 19.11 11.09
CA ASN A 203 15.31 19.73 12.33
C ASN A 203 14.24 20.80 12.06
N LYS A 204 13.50 21.15 13.11
CA LYS A 204 12.39 22.10 13.04
C LYS A 204 12.83 23.46 12.49
N GLU A 205 14.00 23.95 12.91
CA GLU A 205 14.55 25.27 12.52
C GLU A 205 14.83 25.31 11.02
N GLU A 206 15.49 24.28 10.48
CA GLU A 206 15.76 24.16 9.07
C GLU A 206 14.46 24.09 8.24
N ILE A 207 13.47 23.37 8.74
CA ILE A 207 12.16 23.25 8.07
C ILE A 207 11.47 24.63 8.06
N LEU A 208 11.46 25.32 9.20
CA LEU A 208 10.84 26.64 9.33
C LEU A 208 11.49 27.66 8.40
N GLU A 209 12.82 27.66 8.32
CA GLU A 209 13.57 28.54 7.40
C GLU A 209 13.18 28.25 5.93
N ASN A 210 13.10 26.99 5.56
CA ASN A 210 12.69 26.57 4.20
C ASN A 210 11.23 26.95 3.88
N LEU A 211 10.31 26.89 4.84
CA LEU A 211 8.93 27.36 4.67
C LEU A 211 8.90 28.87 4.46
N LYS A 212 9.67 29.66 5.24
CA LYS A 212 9.79 31.12 5.10
C LYS A 212 10.39 31.52 3.74
N LYS A 213 11.46 30.87 3.31
CA LYS A 213 12.07 31.11 1.97
C LYS A 213 11.08 30.92 0.82
N ARG A 214 10.08 30.06 1.00
CA ARG A 214 9.07 29.74 -0.04
C ARG A 214 7.74 30.45 0.15
N GLU A 215 7.60 31.27 1.17
CA GLU A 215 6.34 31.85 1.61
C GLU A 215 5.59 32.58 0.47
N ASN A 216 6.24 33.50 -0.23
CA ASN A 216 5.60 34.23 -1.33
C ASN A 216 5.12 33.29 -2.45
N LYS A 217 5.92 32.28 -2.79
CA LYS A 217 5.56 31.26 -3.79
C LYS A 217 4.40 30.39 -3.33
N ASP A 218 4.37 30.05 -2.04
CA ASP A 218 3.31 29.24 -1.45
C ASP A 218 1.99 30.01 -1.37
N ILE A 219 2.04 31.31 -1.02
CA ILE A 219 0.88 32.21 -1.05
C ILE A 219 0.31 32.30 -2.48
N ALA A 220 1.15 32.64 -3.46
CA ALA A 220 0.72 32.75 -4.85
C ALA A 220 0.04 31.47 -5.36
N ARG A 221 0.49 30.29 -4.90
CA ARG A 221 -0.08 28.98 -5.29
C ARG A 221 -1.22 28.50 -4.40
N GLY A 222 -1.44 29.13 -3.24
CA GLY A 222 -2.38 28.70 -2.22
C GLY A 222 -2.05 27.31 -1.64
N ARG A 223 -0.78 26.88 -1.68
CA ARG A 223 -0.37 25.54 -1.23
C ARG A 223 1.11 25.47 -0.87
N THR A 224 1.41 24.68 0.14
CA THR A 224 2.77 24.39 0.62
C THR A 224 3.57 23.62 -0.42
N SER A 225 4.79 24.07 -0.70
CA SER A 225 5.69 23.47 -1.69
C SER A 225 6.87 22.69 -1.09
N TYR A 226 7.01 22.64 0.23
CA TYR A 226 8.11 21.98 0.94
C TYR A 226 7.59 21.15 2.12
N GLY A 227 8.14 19.95 2.32
CA GLY A 227 7.78 19.05 3.41
C GLY A 227 7.63 17.58 2.98
N PRO A 228 7.40 16.65 3.91
CA PRO A 228 7.25 15.21 3.67
C PRO A 228 6.26 14.81 2.57
N HIS A 229 5.27 15.64 2.30
CA HIS A 229 4.31 15.44 1.20
C HIS A 229 4.89 15.68 -0.21
N LYS A 230 6.16 16.11 -0.29
CA LYS A 230 6.92 16.31 -1.54
C LYS A 230 7.99 15.25 -1.76
N ASP A 231 8.27 14.41 -0.78
CA ASP A 231 9.25 13.34 -0.93
C ASP A 231 8.95 12.43 -2.11
N ASP A 232 9.98 11.81 -2.63
CA ASP A 232 9.87 10.77 -3.65
C ASP A 232 10.80 9.60 -3.36
N ILE A 233 10.42 8.44 -3.90
CA ILE A 233 11.22 7.22 -3.93
C ILE A 233 11.37 6.83 -5.39
N THR A 234 12.60 6.82 -5.86
CA THR A 234 12.93 6.44 -7.22
C THR A 234 13.44 5.01 -7.26
N PHE A 235 12.95 4.23 -8.21
CA PHE A 235 13.43 2.89 -8.49
C PHE A 235 14.37 2.93 -9.70
N PHE A 236 15.49 2.19 -9.60
CA PHE A 236 16.47 2.07 -10.66
C PHE A 236 16.57 0.62 -11.11
N TRP A 237 16.82 0.43 -12.38
CA TRP A 237 17.12 -0.85 -13.01
C TRP A 237 18.36 -0.68 -13.88
N ASN A 238 19.43 -1.43 -13.55
CA ASN A 238 20.74 -1.28 -14.21
C ASN A 238 21.19 0.19 -14.31
N GLY A 239 21.08 0.93 -13.20
CA GLY A 239 21.48 2.33 -13.10
C GLY A 239 20.56 3.35 -13.77
N LYS A 240 19.52 2.93 -14.51
CA LYS A 240 18.53 3.82 -15.15
C LYS A 240 17.26 3.90 -14.37
N THR A 241 16.57 5.04 -14.41
CA THR A 241 15.25 5.21 -13.74
C THR A 241 14.23 4.27 -14.35
N LEU A 242 13.68 3.37 -13.54
CA LEU A 242 12.70 2.38 -13.97
C LEU A 242 11.46 3.03 -14.61
N ARG A 243 11.03 4.16 -14.07
CA ARG A 243 9.85 4.87 -14.57
C ARG A 243 9.97 5.30 -16.03
N GLU A 244 11.15 5.72 -16.45
CA GLU A 244 11.39 6.31 -17.77
C GLU A 244 11.87 5.27 -18.79
N TYR A 245 12.65 4.32 -18.33
CA TYR A 245 13.36 3.37 -19.22
C TYR A 245 12.92 1.92 -19.03
N GLY A 246 12.13 1.61 -18.00
CA GLY A 246 11.76 0.24 -17.70
C GLY A 246 10.78 -0.37 -18.68
N SER A 247 11.04 -1.59 -19.11
CA SER A 247 10.10 -2.43 -19.86
C SER A 247 8.90 -2.84 -18.98
N GLN A 248 7.82 -3.32 -19.60
CA GLN A 248 6.66 -3.83 -18.85
C GLN A 248 7.02 -5.00 -17.92
N GLY A 249 7.93 -5.87 -18.35
CA GLY A 249 8.41 -7.00 -17.54
C GLY A 249 9.19 -6.56 -16.31
N GLU A 250 10.08 -5.56 -16.47
CA GLU A 250 10.87 -4.99 -15.37
C GLU A 250 9.98 -4.28 -14.34
N HIS A 251 8.98 -3.52 -14.79
CA HIS A 251 7.99 -2.93 -13.89
C HIS A 251 7.20 -3.98 -13.09
N LYS A 252 6.77 -5.07 -13.73
CA LYS A 252 6.04 -6.14 -13.05
C LYS A 252 6.93 -6.86 -12.04
N LEU A 253 8.17 -7.18 -12.42
CA LEU A 253 9.09 -7.85 -11.53
C LEU A 253 9.45 -6.95 -10.34
N THR A 254 9.78 -5.68 -10.58
CA THR A 254 10.05 -4.73 -9.49
C THR A 254 8.84 -4.59 -8.55
N LEU A 255 7.62 -4.49 -9.10
CA LEU A 255 6.41 -4.43 -8.29
C LEU A 255 6.23 -5.71 -7.45
N PHE A 256 6.48 -6.89 -8.02
CA PHE A 256 6.44 -8.14 -7.28
C PHE A 256 7.45 -8.13 -6.12
N LEU A 257 8.72 -7.75 -6.37
CA LEU A 257 9.75 -7.68 -5.35
C LEU A 257 9.43 -6.66 -4.26
N LEU A 258 8.83 -5.52 -4.61
CA LEU A 258 8.32 -4.53 -3.63
C LEU A 258 7.23 -5.14 -2.75
N LYS A 259 6.32 -5.95 -3.31
CA LYS A 259 5.25 -6.61 -2.53
C LYS A 259 5.77 -7.74 -1.64
N VAL A 260 6.77 -8.45 -2.09
CA VAL A 260 7.50 -9.40 -1.24
C VAL A 260 8.18 -8.67 -0.08
N THR A 261 8.85 -7.55 -0.36
CA THR A 261 9.47 -6.71 0.68
C THR A 261 8.41 -6.16 1.66
N GLU A 262 7.25 -5.73 1.17
CA GLU A 262 6.10 -5.34 2.01
C GLU A 262 5.69 -6.47 2.96
N MET A 263 5.60 -7.71 2.47
CA MET A 263 5.29 -8.88 3.30
C MET A 263 6.33 -9.11 4.40
N LEU A 264 7.62 -9.07 4.06
CA LEU A 264 8.72 -9.24 5.00
C LEU A 264 8.77 -8.12 6.03
N PHE A 265 8.56 -6.88 5.61
CA PHE A 265 8.49 -5.72 6.47
C PHE A 265 7.35 -5.83 7.49
N LEU A 266 6.16 -6.20 7.03
CA LEU A 266 5.00 -6.40 7.90
C LEU A 266 5.22 -7.60 8.85
N LYS A 267 5.79 -8.70 8.39
CA LYS A 267 6.14 -9.86 9.24
C LYS A 267 7.10 -9.45 10.36
N LYS A 268 8.14 -8.67 10.04
CA LYS A 268 9.14 -8.20 11.02
C LYS A 268 8.49 -7.39 12.15
N HIS A 269 7.47 -6.56 11.83
CA HIS A 269 6.82 -5.71 12.83
C HIS A 269 5.64 -6.37 13.55
N THR A 270 4.93 -7.30 12.89
CA THR A 270 3.69 -7.87 13.44
C THR A 270 3.85 -9.31 13.93
N GLY A 271 5.00 -9.92 13.67
CA GLY A 271 5.33 -11.30 14.03
C GLY A 271 4.63 -12.37 13.16
N VAL A 272 3.76 -11.98 12.21
CA VAL A 272 3.05 -12.92 11.33
C VAL A 272 3.06 -12.43 9.90
N TYR A 273 3.09 -13.35 8.95
CA TYR A 273 2.95 -12.99 7.55
C TYR A 273 1.54 -12.47 7.25
N PRO A 274 1.41 -11.43 6.41
CA PRO A 274 0.11 -11.01 5.88
C PRO A 274 -0.47 -12.06 4.93
N ILE A 275 -1.79 -12.03 4.74
CA ILE A 275 -2.45 -12.77 3.66
C ILE A 275 -2.02 -12.14 2.32
N LEU A 276 -1.59 -12.96 1.37
CA LEU A 276 -1.18 -12.49 0.05
C LEU A 276 -2.31 -12.68 -0.95
N LEU A 277 -2.71 -11.61 -1.62
CA LEU A 277 -3.70 -11.59 -2.69
C LEU A 277 -3.00 -11.31 -4.02
N LEU A 278 -3.06 -12.25 -4.96
CA LEU A 278 -2.46 -12.14 -6.28
C LEU A 278 -3.55 -12.12 -7.34
N ASP A 279 -3.75 -10.96 -7.97
CA ASP A 279 -4.74 -10.79 -9.01
C ASP A 279 -4.08 -10.88 -10.38
N ASP A 280 -4.36 -11.98 -11.07
CA ASP A 280 -3.90 -12.28 -12.44
C ASP A 280 -2.38 -12.12 -12.65
N LEU A 281 -1.59 -12.45 -11.61
CA LEU A 281 -0.13 -12.25 -11.63
C LEU A 281 0.56 -13.05 -12.76
N PHE A 282 0.12 -14.31 -12.96
CA PHE A 282 0.74 -15.23 -13.90
C PHE A 282 0.37 -14.97 -15.36
N ALA A 283 -0.63 -14.11 -15.61
CA ALA A 283 -0.96 -13.70 -16.96
C ALA A 283 0.20 -12.92 -17.59
N LYS A 284 0.63 -13.35 -18.77
CA LYS A 284 1.72 -12.71 -19.55
C LYS A 284 3.11 -12.72 -18.87
N LEU A 285 3.35 -13.66 -17.95
CA LEU A 285 4.69 -13.99 -17.48
C LEU A 285 5.19 -15.23 -18.23
N ASP A 286 6.48 -15.24 -18.55
CA ASP A 286 7.14 -16.45 -19.05
C ASP A 286 7.23 -17.53 -17.94
N LEU A 287 7.43 -18.76 -18.36
CA LEU A 287 7.42 -19.91 -17.45
C LEU A 287 8.58 -19.86 -16.44
N GLU A 288 9.75 -19.37 -16.84
CA GLU A 288 10.92 -19.27 -15.95
C GLU A 288 10.67 -18.27 -14.81
N ARG A 289 10.19 -17.08 -15.15
CA ARG A 289 9.82 -16.07 -14.15
C ARG A 289 8.71 -16.58 -13.23
N SER A 290 7.71 -17.26 -13.80
CA SER A 290 6.64 -17.88 -13.02
C SER A 290 7.17 -18.89 -12.01
N LYS A 291 8.11 -19.76 -12.41
CA LYS A 291 8.79 -20.71 -11.51
C LYS A 291 9.61 -20.03 -10.41
N LYS A 292 10.38 -18.98 -10.74
CA LYS A 292 11.14 -18.20 -9.75
C LYS A 292 10.22 -17.53 -8.72
N ILE A 293 9.10 -16.95 -9.16
CA ILE A 293 8.07 -16.37 -8.30
C ILE A 293 7.49 -17.42 -7.35
N VAL A 294 7.11 -18.59 -7.87
CA VAL A 294 6.58 -19.70 -7.06
C VAL A 294 7.62 -20.20 -6.05
N ALA A 295 8.88 -20.29 -6.45
CA ALA A 295 9.97 -20.66 -5.55
C ALA A 295 10.07 -19.65 -4.41
N MET A 296 10.04 -18.36 -4.69
CA MET A 296 10.12 -17.29 -3.70
C MET A 296 8.91 -17.30 -2.74
N LEU A 297 7.69 -17.44 -3.26
CA LEU A 297 6.48 -17.53 -2.45
C LEU A 297 6.51 -18.75 -1.52
N SER A 298 7.15 -19.85 -1.91
CA SER A 298 7.26 -21.07 -1.11
C SER A 298 8.17 -20.93 0.12
N LEU A 299 9.00 -19.88 0.18
CA LEU A 299 9.87 -19.59 1.33
C LEU A 299 9.10 -18.95 2.49
N PHE A 300 7.93 -18.36 2.25
CA PHE A 300 7.15 -17.71 3.30
C PHE A 300 6.44 -18.74 4.19
N ARG A 301 6.96 -18.89 5.39
CA ARG A 301 6.40 -19.76 6.45
C ARG A 301 6.40 -19.00 7.77
N ASP A 302 5.42 -19.26 8.61
CA ASP A 302 5.43 -18.77 9.99
C ASP A 302 6.33 -19.64 10.90
N GLU A 303 6.48 -19.25 12.16
CA GLU A 303 7.29 -19.96 13.14
C GLU A 303 6.83 -21.42 13.40
N GLU A 304 5.55 -21.72 13.13
CA GLU A 304 4.99 -23.07 13.21
C GLU A 304 5.14 -23.84 11.89
N SER A 305 6.01 -23.39 10.98
CA SER A 305 6.21 -23.95 9.62
C SER A 305 4.94 -23.97 8.76
N LYS A 306 3.93 -23.18 9.13
CA LYS A 306 2.72 -22.99 8.32
C LYS A 306 3.00 -22.01 7.21
N LYS A 307 2.55 -22.36 6.00
CA LYS A 307 2.68 -21.48 4.84
C LYS A 307 1.75 -20.29 4.97
N THR A 308 2.21 -19.13 4.50
CA THR A 308 1.39 -17.94 4.34
C THR A 308 0.15 -18.25 3.51
N GLN A 309 -1.01 -17.79 3.95
CA GLN A 309 -2.23 -17.91 3.13
C GLN A 309 -2.10 -17.04 1.89
N THR A 310 -2.14 -17.67 0.72
CA THR A 310 -2.10 -16.98 -0.58
C THR A 310 -3.39 -17.27 -1.33
N ILE A 311 -4.05 -16.23 -1.81
CA ILE A 311 -5.26 -16.32 -2.65
C ILE A 311 -4.89 -15.75 -4.01
N ILE A 312 -5.02 -16.58 -5.03
CA ILE A 312 -4.62 -16.28 -6.41
C ILE A 312 -5.84 -16.32 -7.30
N THR A 313 -6.00 -15.30 -8.11
CA THR A 313 -6.96 -15.32 -9.23
C THR A 313 -6.24 -15.47 -10.55
N THR A 314 -6.82 -16.19 -11.47
CA THR A 314 -6.30 -16.34 -12.83
C THR A 314 -7.40 -16.64 -13.85
N THR A 315 -7.16 -16.25 -15.10
CA THR A 315 -7.91 -16.69 -16.27
C THR A 315 -7.26 -17.90 -16.94
N ASP A 316 -5.94 -18.09 -16.70
CA ASP A 316 -5.11 -19.13 -17.29
C ASP A 316 -4.66 -20.13 -16.22
N ILE A 317 -5.45 -21.19 -16.05
CA ILE A 317 -5.13 -22.25 -15.09
C ILE A 317 -3.89 -23.04 -15.50
N LEU A 318 -3.67 -23.25 -16.81
CA LEU A 318 -2.56 -24.06 -17.32
C LEU A 318 -1.22 -23.41 -17.01
N ASN A 319 -1.09 -22.10 -17.13
CA ASN A 319 0.13 -21.39 -16.77
C ASN A 319 0.45 -21.53 -15.27
N VAL A 320 -0.57 -21.45 -14.42
CA VAL A 320 -0.40 -21.65 -12.97
C VAL A 320 0.00 -23.09 -12.63
N GLU A 321 -0.58 -24.08 -13.29
CA GLU A 321 -0.21 -25.50 -13.13
C GLU A 321 1.22 -25.76 -13.59
N ASN A 322 1.60 -25.27 -14.76
CA ASN A 322 2.94 -25.42 -15.34
C ASN A 322 4.02 -24.71 -14.52
N SER A 323 3.68 -23.63 -13.80
CA SER A 323 4.59 -22.97 -12.87
C SER A 323 4.97 -23.82 -11.66
N GLY A 324 4.25 -24.94 -11.42
CA GLY A 324 4.43 -25.83 -10.28
C GLY A 324 3.81 -25.34 -8.98
N LEU A 325 3.04 -24.25 -9.02
CA LEU A 325 2.42 -23.65 -7.82
C LEU A 325 1.53 -24.65 -7.09
N LEU A 326 0.64 -25.35 -7.78
CA LEU A 326 -0.31 -26.29 -7.17
C LEU A 326 0.38 -27.53 -6.58
N LYS A 327 1.45 -28.00 -7.21
CA LYS A 327 2.25 -29.15 -6.73
C LYS A 327 3.00 -28.84 -5.43
N LYS A 328 3.48 -27.60 -5.25
CA LYS A 328 4.21 -27.17 -4.05
C LYS A 328 3.33 -26.92 -2.82
N TYR A 329 2.02 -26.80 -3.00
CA TYR A 329 1.09 -26.48 -1.91
C TYR A 329 0.08 -27.62 -1.73
N SER A 330 0.40 -28.61 -0.91
CA SER A 330 -0.41 -29.79 -0.63
C SER A 330 -1.84 -29.51 -0.13
N ASN A 331 -2.07 -28.34 0.48
CA ASN A 331 -3.37 -27.89 0.96
C ASN A 331 -4.02 -26.83 0.06
N SER A 332 -3.73 -26.87 -1.26
CA SER A 332 -4.36 -25.93 -2.19
C SER A 332 -5.81 -26.32 -2.47
N LYS A 333 -6.70 -25.31 -2.46
CA LYS A 333 -8.09 -25.45 -2.93
C LYS A 333 -8.25 -24.64 -4.21
N THR A 334 -8.92 -25.23 -5.18
CA THR A 334 -9.23 -24.59 -6.46
C THR A 334 -10.74 -24.38 -6.56
N ILE A 335 -11.15 -23.17 -6.87
CA ILE A 335 -12.55 -22.76 -7.00
C ILE A 335 -12.72 -22.19 -8.41
N ARG A 336 -13.67 -22.76 -9.16
CA ARG A 336 -14.10 -22.20 -10.45
C ARG A 336 -15.26 -21.24 -10.22
N LEU A 337 -15.13 -20.01 -10.71
CA LEU A 337 -16.26 -19.09 -10.78
C LEU A 337 -16.88 -19.14 -12.17
N GLN A 338 -18.18 -19.33 -12.21
CA GLN A 338 -19.01 -19.23 -13.41
C GLN A 338 -19.75 -17.90 -13.39
N ARG A 339 -20.10 -17.40 -14.55
CA ARG A 339 -20.85 -16.14 -14.71
C ARG A 339 -22.30 -16.30 -14.32
#